data_8dfc416e4d77213e39b2bf8dadcd2831
#
_entry.id   8dfc416e4d77213e39b2bf8dadcd2831
#
_cell.length_a   1.000
_cell.length_b   1.000
_cell.length_c   1.000
_cell.angle_alpha   90.00
_cell.angle_beta   90.00
_cell.angle_gamma   90.00
#
_symmetry.space_group_name_H-M   'P 1'
#
loop_
_entity.id
_entity.type
_entity.pdbx_description
1 polymer ?
#
loop_
_entity_poly.entity_id
_entity_poly.type
_entity_poly.pdbx_seq_one_letter_code
_entity_poly.pdbx_strand_id
1 'polypeptide(L)'
;MTFVGAALWSFLRYRPSRVAVRGPSMAPALLPGDWALIVSPRVYRPGDVVVVEHPGRPGYEMVKRLTAAPGERIGERVLGSDEWWVQGDFAHASTDSRQFGPVTREELKAKVVLVYWPASRRGRVTPIR
;
A
#
# COMPACT_ATOMS: atom_id res chain seq x y z
N MET A 1 -28.13 -6.31 20.91
CA MET A 1 -26.70 -6.19 21.19
C MET A 1 -25.84 -6.68 20.04
N THR A 2 -26.11 -7.85 19.51
CA THR A 2 -25.37 -8.38 18.34
C THR A 2 -25.48 -7.49 17.11
N PHE A 3 -26.64 -6.88 16.90
CA PHE A 3 -26.86 -5.96 15.77
C PHE A 3 -25.98 -4.73 15.87
N VAL A 4 -25.94 -4.11 17.05
CA VAL A 4 -25.11 -2.94 17.31
C VAL A 4 -23.62 -3.30 17.20
N GLY A 5 -23.24 -4.47 17.74
CA GLY A 5 -21.88 -4.96 17.67
C GLY A 5 -21.41 -5.21 16.24
N ALA A 6 -22.27 -5.79 15.39
CA ALA A 6 -21.94 -6.04 13.99
C ALA A 6 -21.78 -4.73 13.19
N ALA A 7 -22.66 -3.76 13.43
CA ALA A 7 -22.57 -2.45 12.77
C ALA A 7 -21.31 -1.71 13.22
N LEU A 8 -20.98 -1.74 14.50
CA LEU A 8 -19.79 -1.10 15.03
C LEU A 8 -18.53 -1.77 14.49
N TRP A 9 -18.51 -3.09 14.40
CA TRP A 9 -17.40 -3.84 13.84
C TRP A 9 -17.14 -3.45 12.39
N SER A 10 -18.20 -3.37 11.59
CA SER A 10 -18.10 -2.98 10.18
C SER A 10 -17.55 -1.56 10.02
N PHE A 11 -17.96 -0.63 10.87
CA PHE A 11 -17.44 0.74 10.89
C PHE A 11 -15.94 0.75 11.22
N LEU A 12 -15.54 0.02 12.26
CA LEU A 12 -14.14 -0.03 12.69
C LEU A 12 -13.23 -0.63 11.62
N ARG A 13 -13.73 -1.55 10.82
CA ARG A 13 -12.97 -2.18 9.74
C ARG A 13 -12.48 -1.14 8.72
N TYR A 14 -13.27 -0.10 8.47
CA TYR A 14 -12.93 0.94 7.49
C TYR A 14 -12.45 2.23 8.12
N ARG A 15 -12.24 2.20 9.42
CA ARG A 15 -11.75 3.34 10.16
C ARG A 15 -10.36 3.73 9.65
N PRO A 16 -10.14 5.02 9.35
CA PRO A 16 -8.82 5.49 8.96
C PRO A 16 -7.81 5.26 10.07
N SER A 17 -6.60 4.91 9.68
CA SER A 17 -5.46 4.78 10.57
C SER A 17 -4.31 5.61 10.00
N ARG A 18 -3.12 5.55 10.60
CA ARG A 18 -2.01 6.38 10.17
C ARG A 18 -0.72 5.58 10.13
N VAL A 19 0.19 6.04 9.28
CA VAL A 19 1.52 5.44 9.13
C VAL A 19 2.55 6.55 8.97
N ALA A 20 3.74 6.35 9.54
CA ALA A 20 4.88 7.22 9.30
C ALA A 20 5.73 6.62 8.18
N VAL A 21 6.07 7.44 7.20
CA VAL A 21 6.90 7.01 6.07
C VAL A 21 8.36 7.00 6.52
N ARG A 22 9.02 5.87 6.27
CA ARG A 22 10.45 5.69 6.54
C ARG A 22 11.16 5.33 5.24
N GLY A 23 12.36 5.85 5.07
CA GLY A 23 13.15 5.60 3.88
C GLY A 23 12.63 6.33 2.65
N PRO A 24 13.45 6.38 1.57
CA PRO A 24 13.18 7.21 0.40
C PRO A 24 12.50 6.46 -0.75
N SER A 25 12.07 5.20 -0.58
CA SER A 25 11.66 4.35 -1.70
C SER A 25 10.44 4.88 -2.46
N MET A 26 9.65 5.76 -1.85
CA MET A 26 8.45 6.36 -2.46
C MET A 26 8.63 7.82 -2.82
N ALA A 27 9.85 8.34 -2.78
CA ALA A 27 10.11 9.70 -3.22
C ALA A 27 9.83 9.86 -4.73
N PRO A 28 9.30 10.98 -5.19
CA PRO A 28 8.90 12.16 -4.41
C PRO A 28 7.45 12.13 -3.90
N ALA A 29 6.68 11.10 -4.21
CA ALA A 29 5.26 11.04 -3.81
C ALA A 29 5.11 11.04 -2.29
N LEU A 30 5.95 10.26 -1.61
CA LEU A 30 6.05 10.25 -0.15
C LEU A 30 7.51 10.41 0.22
N LEU A 31 7.78 11.22 1.23
CA LEU A 31 9.14 11.48 1.71
C LEU A 31 9.30 10.94 3.13
N PRO A 32 10.54 10.55 3.51
CA PRO A 32 10.81 10.18 4.90
C PRO A 32 10.35 11.28 5.86
N GLY A 33 9.65 10.87 6.92
CA GLY A 33 9.09 11.82 7.89
C GLY A 33 7.66 12.25 7.60
N ASP A 34 7.11 11.92 6.43
CA ASP A 34 5.69 12.15 6.16
C ASP A 34 4.84 11.23 7.05
N TRP A 35 3.74 11.77 7.54
CA TRP A 35 2.69 11.01 8.20
C TRP A 35 1.47 10.98 7.30
N ALA A 36 0.95 9.80 7.06
CA ALA A 36 -0.13 9.60 6.11
C ALA A 36 -1.31 8.87 6.75
N LEU A 37 -2.50 9.17 6.26
CA LEU A 37 -3.71 8.43 6.63
C LEU A 37 -3.85 7.22 5.72
N ILE A 38 -4.23 6.10 6.31
CA ILE A 38 -4.45 4.84 5.61
C ILE A 38 -5.85 4.33 5.87
N VAL A 39 -6.38 3.59 4.90
CA VAL A 39 -7.67 2.92 4.99
C VAL A 39 -7.54 1.48 4.50
N SER A 40 -8.45 0.61 4.90
CA SER A 40 -8.50 -0.77 4.40
C SER A 40 -9.64 -0.90 3.39
N PRO A 41 -9.36 -0.72 2.10
CA PRO A 41 -10.40 -0.78 1.08
C PRO A 41 -10.80 -2.22 0.78
N ARG A 42 -11.95 -2.40 0.16
CA ARG A 42 -12.37 -3.71 -0.36
C ARG A 42 -11.60 -4.07 -1.63
N VAL A 43 -11.27 -3.07 -2.43
CA VAL A 43 -10.63 -3.25 -3.73
C VAL A 43 -9.37 -2.43 -3.80
N TYR A 44 -8.27 -3.08 -4.15
CA TYR A 44 -7.02 -2.41 -4.50
C TYR A 44 -6.91 -2.33 -6.01
N ARG A 45 -6.28 -1.26 -6.50
CA ARG A 45 -6.10 -1.03 -7.94
C ARG A 45 -4.67 -0.63 -8.24
N PRO A 46 -4.13 -1.04 -9.39
CA PRO A 46 -2.85 -0.52 -9.84
C PRO A 46 -2.85 1.00 -9.84
N GLY A 47 -1.76 1.57 -9.34
CA GLY A 47 -1.62 3.00 -9.12
C GLY A 47 -1.78 3.40 -7.65
N ASP A 48 -2.46 2.60 -6.85
CA ASP A 48 -2.61 2.85 -5.43
C ASP A 48 -1.26 2.76 -4.71
N VAL A 49 -1.09 3.60 -3.70
CA VAL A 49 0.01 3.46 -2.75
C VAL A 49 -0.50 2.62 -1.58
N VAL A 50 0.23 1.58 -1.23
CA VAL A 50 -0.25 0.58 -0.27
C VAL A 50 0.77 0.33 0.82
N VAL A 51 0.27 -0.05 1.99
CA VAL A 51 1.07 -0.67 3.05
C VAL A 51 1.04 -2.18 2.76
N VAL A 52 2.21 -2.77 2.60
CA VAL A 52 2.34 -4.17 2.20
C VAL A 52 3.35 -4.88 3.10
N GLU A 53 3.01 -6.11 3.46
CA GLU A 53 3.91 -6.96 4.24
C GLU A 53 4.88 -7.68 3.30
N HIS A 54 6.16 -7.69 3.67
CA HIS A 54 7.20 -8.40 2.90
C HIS A 54 6.90 -9.90 2.91
N PRO A 55 6.83 -10.57 1.74
CA PRO A 55 6.40 -11.97 1.68
C PRO A 55 7.33 -12.95 2.37
N GLY A 56 8.61 -12.61 2.50
CA GLY A 56 9.60 -13.44 3.18
C GLY A 56 9.93 -12.99 4.59
N ARG A 57 9.29 -11.96 5.11
CA ARG A 57 9.59 -11.39 6.43
C ARG A 57 8.31 -11.01 7.15
N PRO A 58 7.66 -11.98 7.82
CA PRO A 58 6.39 -11.72 8.53
C PRO A 58 6.53 -10.55 9.51
N GLY A 59 5.53 -9.65 9.49
CA GLY A 59 5.51 -8.47 10.34
C GLY A 59 6.31 -7.29 9.81
N TYR A 60 7.07 -7.45 8.74
CA TYR A 60 7.82 -6.35 8.13
C TYR A 60 6.97 -5.67 7.08
N GLU A 61 6.51 -4.46 7.39
CA GLU A 61 5.62 -3.69 6.52
C GLU A 61 6.39 -2.61 5.78
N MET A 62 6.00 -2.39 4.54
CA MET A 62 6.60 -1.42 3.64
C MET A 62 5.48 -0.58 3.01
N VAL A 63 5.84 0.61 2.52
CA VAL A 63 4.94 1.43 1.71
C VAL A 63 5.45 1.40 0.28
N LYS A 64 4.62 0.95 -0.66
CA LYS A 64 4.98 0.79 -2.07
C LYS A 64 3.81 1.18 -2.96
N ARG A 65 4.09 1.33 -4.26
CA ARG A 65 3.05 1.54 -5.28
C ARG A 65 2.63 0.20 -5.84
N LEU A 66 1.32 -0.05 -5.88
CA LEU A 66 0.77 -1.22 -6.56
C LEU A 66 0.84 -0.97 -8.07
N THR A 67 1.61 -1.78 -8.78
CA THR A 67 1.86 -1.55 -10.20
C THR A 67 1.13 -2.52 -11.11
N ALA A 68 0.76 -3.69 -10.60
CA ALA A 68 -0.03 -4.65 -11.39
C ALA A 68 -0.88 -5.53 -10.47
N ALA A 69 -2.04 -5.93 -10.97
CA ALA A 69 -3.02 -6.78 -10.31
C ALA A 69 -3.02 -8.19 -10.90
N PRO A 70 -3.69 -9.16 -10.24
CA PRO A 70 -3.82 -10.51 -10.78
C PRO A 70 -4.28 -10.52 -12.22
N GLY A 71 -3.69 -11.39 -13.03
CA GLY A 71 -3.99 -11.51 -14.46
C GLY A 71 -3.27 -10.51 -15.35
N GLU A 72 -2.69 -9.47 -14.79
CA GLU A 72 -1.93 -8.47 -15.56
C GLU A 72 -0.50 -8.95 -15.81
N ARG A 73 0.17 -8.24 -16.71
CA ARG A 73 1.50 -8.61 -17.17
C ARG A 73 2.55 -7.64 -16.64
N ILE A 74 3.64 -8.19 -16.13
CA ILE A 74 4.86 -7.44 -15.79
C ILE A 74 5.96 -8.00 -16.67
N GLY A 75 6.40 -7.24 -17.67
CA GLY A 75 7.31 -7.75 -18.69
C GLY A 75 6.70 -8.95 -19.39
N GLU A 76 7.36 -10.08 -19.35
CA GLU A 76 6.86 -11.33 -19.91
C GLU A 76 6.09 -12.18 -18.91
N ARG A 77 6.10 -11.78 -17.63
CA ARG A 77 5.43 -12.53 -16.58
C ARG A 77 3.94 -12.14 -16.52
N VAL A 78 3.06 -13.13 -16.53
CA VAL A 78 1.63 -12.95 -16.30
C VAL A 78 1.37 -13.30 -14.84
N LEU A 79 0.77 -12.35 -14.09
CA LEU A 79 0.46 -12.57 -12.68
C LEU A 79 -0.69 -13.56 -12.51
N GLY A 80 -0.55 -14.46 -11.54
CA GLY A 80 -1.58 -15.44 -11.21
C GLY A 80 -2.77 -14.81 -10.48
N SER A 81 -3.69 -15.64 -10.02
CA SER A 81 -4.97 -15.21 -9.44
C SER A 81 -4.84 -14.47 -8.11
N ASP A 82 -3.72 -14.64 -7.39
CA ASP A 82 -3.46 -13.96 -6.13
C ASP A 82 -2.03 -13.41 -6.13
N GLU A 83 -1.59 -12.93 -7.27
CA GLU A 83 -0.28 -12.30 -7.40
C GLU A 83 -0.45 -10.84 -7.74
N TRP A 84 0.11 -10.00 -6.88
CA TRP A 84 0.10 -8.55 -6.99
C TRP A 84 1.54 -8.05 -7.05
N TRP A 85 1.78 -7.01 -7.81
CA TRP A 85 3.14 -6.49 -8.01
C TRP A 85 3.26 -5.10 -7.42
N VAL A 86 4.26 -4.90 -6.57
CA VAL A 86 4.49 -3.62 -5.89
C VAL A 86 5.89 -3.12 -6.18
N GLN A 87 6.03 -1.81 -6.36
CA GLN A 87 7.31 -1.17 -6.62
C GLN A 87 7.39 0.16 -5.89
N GLY A 88 8.60 0.54 -5.47
CA GLY A 88 8.85 1.88 -4.96
C GLY A 88 8.99 2.86 -6.13
N ASP A 89 8.50 4.08 -5.94
CA ASP A 89 8.61 5.13 -6.96
C ASP A 89 10.05 5.53 -7.21
N PHE A 90 10.91 5.44 -6.18
CA PHE A 90 12.34 5.70 -6.32
C PHE A 90 13.10 4.37 -6.42
N ALA A 91 13.25 3.88 -7.65
CA ALA A 91 13.77 2.55 -7.92
C ALA A 91 15.17 2.31 -7.33
N HIS A 92 16.03 3.32 -7.33
CA HIS A 92 17.42 3.19 -6.82
C HIS A 92 17.48 2.95 -5.31
N ALA A 93 16.44 3.25 -4.57
CA ALA A 93 16.38 3.10 -3.12
C ALA A 93 15.19 2.25 -2.67
N SER A 94 14.75 1.31 -3.51
CA SER A 94 13.60 0.47 -3.23
C SER A 94 13.95 -1.01 -3.32
N THR A 95 13.55 -1.76 -2.29
CA THR A 95 13.47 -3.23 -2.35
C THR A 95 12.00 -3.56 -2.45
N ASP A 96 11.61 -4.23 -3.53
CA ASP A 96 10.20 -4.46 -3.84
C ASP A 96 10.02 -5.72 -4.69
N SER A 97 8.90 -5.86 -5.39
CA SER A 97 8.62 -7.06 -6.18
C SER A 97 9.70 -7.40 -7.21
N ARG A 98 10.48 -6.41 -7.65
CA ARG A 98 11.61 -6.67 -8.55
C ARG A 98 12.66 -7.57 -7.90
N GLN A 99 12.76 -7.58 -6.59
CA GLN A 99 13.67 -8.43 -5.84
C GLN A 99 12.97 -9.65 -5.23
N PHE A 100 11.83 -9.47 -4.58
CA PHE A 100 11.20 -10.57 -3.83
C PHE A 100 9.98 -11.20 -4.54
N GLY A 101 9.61 -10.72 -5.73
CA GLY A 101 8.48 -11.29 -6.47
C GLY A 101 7.12 -10.74 -6.02
N PRO A 102 6.03 -11.39 -6.48
CA PRO A 102 4.70 -10.90 -6.17
C PRO A 102 4.33 -11.07 -4.70
N VAL A 103 3.33 -10.30 -4.29
CA VAL A 103 2.71 -10.40 -2.96
C VAL A 103 1.28 -10.88 -3.13
N THR A 104 0.70 -11.41 -2.04
CA THR A 104 -0.68 -11.87 -2.02
C THR A 104 -1.62 -10.75 -1.59
N ARG A 105 -2.92 -10.95 -1.82
CA ARG A 105 -3.94 -10.02 -1.34
C ARG A 105 -3.88 -9.85 0.19
N GLU A 106 -3.59 -10.93 0.90
CA GLU A 106 -3.49 -10.92 2.36
C GLU A 106 -2.33 -10.05 2.83
N GLU A 107 -1.25 -9.95 2.05
CA GLU A 107 -0.11 -9.12 2.38
C GLU A 107 -0.35 -7.64 2.09
N LEU A 108 -1.39 -7.29 1.35
CA LEU A 108 -1.82 -5.91 1.17
C LEU A 108 -2.65 -5.50 2.39
N LYS A 109 -2.11 -4.59 3.21
CA LYS A 109 -2.70 -4.26 4.51
C LYS A 109 -3.59 -3.02 4.49
N ALA A 110 -3.23 -2.02 3.69
CA ALA A 110 -3.96 -0.75 3.67
C ALA A 110 -3.59 0.05 2.44
N LYS A 111 -4.42 1.05 2.14
CA LYS A 111 -4.18 2.03 1.09
C LYS A 111 -3.85 3.37 1.72
N VAL A 112 -2.80 4.02 1.25
CA VAL A 112 -2.41 5.37 1.67
C VAL A 112 -3.24 6.38 0.89
N VAL A 113 -3.95 7.28 1.59
CA VAL A 113 -4.88 8.20 0.93
C VAL A 113 -4.42 9.64 0.94
N LEU A 114 -3.76 10.10 2.02
CA LEU A 114 -3.25 11.47 2.06
C LEU A 114 -2.13 11.61 3.08
N VAL A 115 -1.28 12.61 2.85
CA VAL A 115 -0.29 13.06 3.83
C VAL A 115 -0.93 14.17 4.64
N TYR A 116 -0.87 14.07 5.96
CA TYR A 116 -1.42 15.10 6.84
C TYR A 116 -0.34 15.86 7.63
N TRP A 117 0.85 15.34 7.70
CA TRP A 117 1.97 15.97 8.40
C TRP A 117 3.29 15.63 7.71
N PRO A 118 4.24 16.54 7.58
CA PRO A 118 4.19 17.93 8.03
C PRO A 118 3.22 18.77 7.20
N ALA A 119 2.81 19.92 7.75
CA ALA A 119 1.80 20.77 7.10
C ALA A 119 2.20 21.20 5.69
N SER A 120 3.50 21.42 5.46
CA SER A 120 4.03 21.79 4.14
C SER A 120 3.85 20.68 3.09
N ARG A 121 3.58 19.47 3.52
CA ARG A 121 3.45 18.29 2.65
C ARG A 121 2.01 17.81 2.50
N ARG A 122 1.04 18.47 3.13
CA ARG A 122 -0.36 18.04 3.08
C ARG A 122 -0.86 17.89 1.66
N GLY A 123 -1.54 16.79 1.40
CA GLY A 123 -2.16 16.55 0.11
C GLY A 123 -2.55 15.10 -0.09
N ARG A 124 -3.38 14.87 -1.10
CA ARG A 124 -3.79 13.53 -1.48
C ARG A 124 -2.65 12.81 -2.16
N VAL A 125 -2.54 11.52 -1.89
CA VAL A 125 -1.64 10.65 -2.62
C VAL A 125 -2.38 10.18 -3.86
N THR A 126 -1.99 10.74 -5.02
CA THR A 126 -2.67 10.46 -6.28
C THR A 126 -2.21 9.12 -6.83
N PRO A 127 -3.13 8.23 -7.24
CA PRO A 127 -2.77 7.02 -7.94
C PRO A 127 -2.07 7.35 -9.27
N ILE A 128 -0.99 6.62 -9.55
CA ILE A 128 -0.25 6.74 -10.82
C ILE A 128 -0.06 5.34 -11.36
N ARG A 129 -0.55 5.14 -12.57
CA ARG A 129 -0.41 3.85 -13.22
C ARG A 129 0.58 3.87 -14.37
#